data_4cb65819f3384d7c51e28f6234d05bd0
#
_entry.id   4cb65819f3384d7c51e28f6234d05bd0
#
_cell.length_a   1.000
_cell.length_b   1.000
_cell.length_c   1.000
_cell.angle_alpha   90.00
_cell.angle_beta   90.00
_cell.angle_gamma   90.00
#
_symmetry.space_group_name_H-M   'P 1'
#
loop_
_entity.id
_entity.type
_entity.pdbx_description
1 polymer ?
#
loop_
_entity_poly.entity_id
_entity_poly.type
_entity_poly.pdbx_seq_one_letter_code
_entity_poly.pdbx_strand_id
1 'polypeptide(L)'
;GLGAPIAKQLVELMGGTMSFTSVLGQGTTFTIRLPFEKCKRSEIPQAVRVGAGNGDALQGLRVLLVEDNDLNAEIAQFTLSRAGAVVTHAKDGESAVEMFAASAPYEYDAVLMDIMMPGIDGLEATRQIRALDREDAATTPIIAVSANAFADDRRLSREAGMDAHLSKPVSSQELVEALAHIAADAS
;
A
#
# COMPACT_ATOMS: atom_id res chain seq x y z
N GLY A 1 13.37 9.18 -22.85
CA GLY A 1 13.15 8.58 -21.53
C GLY A 1 13.95 7.29 -21.34
N LEU A 2 14.46 7.05 -20.14
CA LEU A 2 15.29 5.90 -19.78
C LEU A 2 14.48 4.59 -19.56
N GLY A 3 13.15 4.67 -19.47
CA GLY A 3 12.32 3.52 -19.12
C GLY A 3 12.35 2.36 -20.12
N ALA A 4 12.24 2.64 -21.42
CA ALA A 4 12.23 1.58 -22.42
C ALA A 4 13.57 0.82 -22.54
N PRO A 5 14.75 1.46 -22.50
CA PRO A 5 16.03 0.76 -22.42
C PRO A 5 16.18 -0.12 -21.18
N ILE A 6 15.76 0.36 -20.00
CA ILE A 6 15.81 -0.40 -18.74
C ILE A 6 14.89 -1.63 -18.82
N ALA A 7 13.65 -1.45 -19.27
CA ALA A 7 12.70 -2.55 -19.45
C ALA A 7 13.24 -3.60 -20.43
N LYS A 8 13.86 -3.18 -21.55
CA LYS A 8 14.49 -4.08 -22.51
C LYS A 8 15.61 -4.89 -21.86
N GLN A 9 16.48 -4.25 -21.09
CA GLN A 9 17.60 -4.91 -20.41
C GLN A 9 17.11 -5.94 -19.38
N LEU A 10 16.04 -5.63 -18.62
CA LEU A 10 15.43 -6.58 -17.68
C LEU A 10 14.84 -7.79 -18.41
N VAL A 11 14.12 -7.59 -19.51
CA VAL A 11 13.55 -8.66 -20.32
C VAL A 11 14.66 -9.57 -20.90
N GLU A 12 15.77 -9.00 -21.37
CA GLU A 12 16.92 -9.75 -21.86
C GLU A 12 17.62 -10.55 -20.76
N LEU A 13 17.77 -9.98 -19.56
CA LEU A 13 18.29 -10.70 -18.38
C LEU A 13 17.40 -11.88 -17.97
N MET A 14 16.10 -11.80 -18.20
CA MET A 14 15.15 -12.90 -18.00
C MET A 14 15.11 -13.89 -19.17
N GLY A 15 16.01 -13.80 -20.14
CA GLY A 15 16.06 -14.66 -21.32
C GLY A 15 14.97 -14.39 -22.34
N GLY A 16 14.29 -13.25 -22.25
CA GLY A 16 13.20 -12.87 -23.13
C GLY A 16 13.59 -11.93 -24.25
N THR A 17 12.58 -11.46 -24.98
CA THR A 17 12.73 -10.46 -26.07
C THR A 17 11.69 -9.37 -25.95
N MET A 18 12.09 -8.15 -26.27
CA MET A 18 11.21 -6.99 -26.33
C MET A 18 11.30 -6.32 -27.71
N SER A 19 10.17 -6.05 -28.32
CA SER A 19 10.03 -5.32 -29.56
C SER A 19 8.94 -4.25 -29.44
N PHE A 20 8.93 -3.29 -30.35
CA PHE A 20 7.87 -2.29 -30.39
C PHE A 20 7.51 -1.92 -31.84
N THR A 21 6.27 -1.50 -32.02
CA THR A 21 5.77 -0.84 -33.24
C THR A 21 5.17 0.51 -32.82
N SER A 22 5.49 1.57 -33.57
CA SER A 22 4.98 2.91 -33.29
C SER A 22 4.49 3.58 -34.56
N VAL A 23 3.32 4.20 -34.50
CA VAL A 23 2.75 4.99 -35.58
C VAL A 23 2.42 6.37 -35.04
N LEU A 24 2.97 7.40 -35.68
CA LEU A 24 2.75 8.78 -35.27
C LEU A 24 1.24 9.12 -35.26
N GLY A 25 0.77 9.63 -34.14
CA GLY A 25 -0.67 9.94 -33.91
C GLY A 25 -1.57 8.75 -33.58
N GLN A 26 -1.05 7.51 -33.62
CA GLN A 26 -1.82 6.30 -33.28
C GLN A 26 -1.30 5.59 -32.01
N GLY A 27 -0.09 5.96 -31.56
CA GLY A 27 0.50 5.39 -30.35
C GLY A 27 1.62 4.37 -30.60
N THR A 28 2.04 3.71 -29.52
CA THR A 28 3.13 2.72 -29.53
C THR A 28 2.68 1.45 -28.85
N THR A 29 2.93 0.30 -29.48
CA THR A 29 2.68 -1.02 -28.91
C THR A 29 4.01 -1.68 -28.59
N PHE A 30 4.24 -2.06 -27.34
CA PHE A 30 5.36 -2.89 -26.90
C PHE A 30 4.95 -4.35 -26.81
N THR A 31 5.77 -5.25 -27.37
CA THR A 31 5.58 -6.70 -27.27
C THR A 31 6.73 -7.29 -26.50
N ILE A 32 6.43 -7.95 -25.37
CA ILE A 32 7.40 -8.64 -24.53
C ILE A 32 7.12 -10.15 -24.59
N ARG A 33 8.15 -10.94 -24.80
CA ARG A 33 8.08 -12.40 -24.75
C ARG A 33 9.10 -12.89 -23.74
N LEU A 34 8.61 -13.64 -22.73
CA LEU A 34 9.44 -14.24 -21.68
C LEU A 34 9.28 -15.75 -21.71
N PRO A 35 10.38 -16.51 -21.65
CA PRO A 35 10.31 -17.96 -21.46
C PRO A 35 10.01 -18.25 -19.98
N PHE A 36 9.03 -19.11 -19.72
CA PHE A 36 8.75 -19.64 -18.39
C PHE A 36 8.75 -21.15 -18.44
N GLU A 37 9.39 -21.78 -17.47
CA GLU A 37 9.28 -23.22 -17.28
C GLU A 37 7.89 -23.55 -16.73
N LYS A 38 7.29 -24.61 -17.28
CA LYS A 38 6.03 -25.13 -16.74
C LYS A 38 6.33 -25.91 -15.48
N CYS A 39 5.86 -25.43 -14.33
CA CYS A 39 5.88 -26.21 -13.10
C CYS A 39 4.57 -26.98 -12.90
N LYS A 40 4.62 -28.07 -12.15
CA LYS A 40 3.41 -28.76 -11.69
C LYS A 40 2.75 -27.91 -10.61
N ARG A 41 1.42 -27.97 -10.53
CA ARG A 41 0.63 -27.25 -9.53
C ARG A 41 1.07 -27.53 -8.08
N SER A 42 1.69 -28.69 -7.83
CA SER A 42 2.28 -29.08 -6.55
C SER A 42 3.64 -28.41 -6.25
N GLU A 43 4.31 -27.89 -7.28
CA GLU A 43 5.63 -27.24 -7.19
C GLU A 43 5.51 -25.72 -7.12
N ILE A 44 4.32 -25.18 -7.40
CA ILE A 44 4.02 -23.80 -7.10
C ILE A 44 4.06 -23.71 -5.58
N PRO A 45 4.99 -22.92 -4.97
CA PRO A 45 4.87 -22.61 -3.57
C PRO A 45 3.41 -22.17 -3.42
N GLN A 46 2.64 -22.86 -2.61
CA GLN A 46 1.30 -22.39 -2.32
C GLN A 46 1.55 -20.97 -1.85
N ALA A 47 1.25 -19.99 -2.70
CA ALA A 47 1.05 -18.63 -2.27
C ALA A 47 0.21 -18.84 -1.05
N VAL A 48 0.83 -18.57 0.12
CA VAL A 48 0.27 -18.95 1.41
C VAL A 48 -1.20 -18.69 1.23
N ARG A 49 -1.98 -19.77 1.26
CA ARG A 49 -3.42 -19.64 1.14
C ARG A 49 -3.70 -18.62 2.22
N VAL A 50 -4.06 -17.40 1.82
CA VAL A 50 -4.79 -16.54 2.73
C VAL A 50 -5.87 -17.49 3.21
N GLY A 51 -5.64 -18.02 4.41
CA GLY A 51 -6.33 -19.21 4.84
C GLY A 51 -7.81 -18.95 4.65
N ALA A 52 -8.55 -19.99 4.27
CA ALA A 52 -10.01 -19.93 4.25
C ALA A 52 -10.60 -19.63 5.66
N GLY A 53 -9.83 -18.95 6.50
CA GLY A 53 -10.10 -18.47 7.85
C GLY A 53 -9.91 -16.97 8.06
N ASN A 54 -9.36 -16.22 7.08
CA ASN A 54 -9.10 -14.78 7.27
C ASN A 54 -10.27 -13.86 6.83
N GLY A 55 -11.44 -14.41 6.53
CA GLY A 55 -12.63 -13.60 6.25
C GLY A 55 -13.05 -12.68 7.42
N ASP A 56 -12.54 -12.94 8.62
CA ASP A 56 -12.91 -12.23 9.85
C ASP A 56 -11.70 -11.63 10.59
N ALA A 57 -10.49 -11.69 10.01
CA ALA A 57 -9.28 -11.24 10.73
C ALA A 57 -9.30 -9.72 11.05
N LEU A 58 -10.00 -8.93 10.23
CA LEU A 58 -10.17 -7.49 10.38
C LEU A 58 -11.66 -7.11 10.49
N GLN A 59 -12.49 -8.01 11.01
CA GLN A 59 -13.94 -7.83 11.03
C GLN A 59 -14.34 -6.52 11.72
N GLY A 60 -14.93 -5.61 10.94
CA GLY A 60 -15.41 -4.33 11.40
C GLY A 60 -14.34 -3.26 11.65
N LEU A 61 -13.05 -3.57 11.44
CA LEU A 61 -11.96 -2.61 11.59
C LEU A 61 -12.11 -1.50 10.54
N ARG A 62 -12.14 -0.25 10.97
CA ARG A 62 -12.33 0.93 10.14
C ARG A 62 -10.97 1.53 9.81
N VAL A 63 -10.60 1.46 8.55
CA VAL A 63 -9.27 1.86 8.07
C VAL A 63 -9.37 3.05 7.13
N LEU A 64 -8.63 4.12 7.42
CA LEU A 64 -8.37 5.20 6.47
C LEU A 64 -7.15 4.80 5.63
N LEU A 65 -7.37 4.48 4.36
CA LEU A 65 -6.33 4.18 3.37
C LEU A 65 -5.95 5.44 2.61
N VAL A 66 -4.68 5.81 2.64
CA VAL A 66 -4.15 6.98 1.94
C VAL A 66 -3.15 6.51 0.88
N GLU A 67 -3.52 6.62 -0.39
CA GLU A 67 -2.74 6.15 -1.54
C GLU A 67 -3.15 6.96 -2.77
N ASP A 68 -2.19 7.56 -3.47
CA ASP A 68 -2.42 8.42 -4.65
C ASP A 68 -2.58 7.64 -5.97
N ASN A 69 -2.16 6.39 -5.98
CA ASN A 69 -2.30 5.52 -7.15
C ASN A 69 -3.60 4.70 -7.08
N ASP A 70 -4.55 4.98 -7.98
CA ASP A 70 -5.86 4.34 -8.02
C ASP A 70 -5.78 2.80 -8.04
N LEU A 71 -4.85 2.23 -8.80
CA LEU A 71 -4.70 0.76 -8.89
C LEU A 71 -4.21 0.16 -7.56
N ASN A 72 -3.24 0.80 -6.91
CA ASN A 72 -2.76 0.35 -5.60
C ASN A 72 -3.87 0.47 -4.56
N ALA A 73 -4.61 1.57 -4.57
CA ALA A 73 -5.75 1.79 -3.69
C ALA A 73 -6.82 0.71 -3.88
N GLU A 74 -7.19 0.38 -5.13
CA GLU A 74 -8.17 -0.66 -5.44
C GLU A 74 -7.73 -2.04 -4.92
N ILE A 75 -6.46 -2.40 -5.13
CA ILE A 75 -5.89 -3.67 -4.64
C ILE A 75 -5.91 -3.74 -3.11
N ALA A 76 -5.51 -2.66 -2.43
CA ALA A 76 -5.50 -2.60 -0.98
C ALA A 76 -6.93 -2.64 -0.42
N GLN A 77 -7.87 -1.87 -0.95
CA GLN A 77 -9.29 -1.89 -0.58
C GLN A 77 -9.89 -3.28 -0.74
N PHE A 78 -9.66 -3.92 -1.89
CA PHE A 78 -10.15 -5.28 -2.13
C PHE A 78 -9.60 -6.28 -1.12
N THR A 79 -8.29 -6.20 -0.82
CA THR A 79 -7.62 -7.08 0.13
C THR A 79 -8.19 -6.92 1.54
N LEU A 80 -8.30 -5.69 2.02
CA LEU A 80 -8.76 -5.35 3.36
C LEU A 80 -10.26 -5.65 3.54
N SER A 81 -11.08 -5.30 2.56
CA SER A 81 -12.52 -5.60 2.59
C SER A 81 -12.79 -7.10 2.60
N ARG A 82 -11.98 -7.90 1.90
CA ARG A 82 -12.06 -9.37 1.96
C ARG A 82 -11.67 -9.94 3.33
N ALA A 83 -10.86 -9.24 4.08
CA ALA A 83 -10.51 -9.59 5.46
C ALA A 83 -11.52 -9.07 6.49
N GLY A 84 -12.57 -8.36 6.06
CA GLY A 84 -13.66 -7.86 6.92
C GLY A 84 -13.53 -6.40 7.33
N ALA A 85 -12.49 -5.67 6.89
CA ALA A 85 -12.33 -4.26 7.21
C ALA A 85 -13.30 -3.36 6.42
N VAL A 86 -13.66 -2.23 7.02
CA VAL A 86 -14.35 -1.11 6.38
C VAL A 86 -13.31 -0.08 5.99
N VAL A 87 -13.13 0.15 4.69
CA VAL A 87 -12.06 0.99 4.18
C VAL A 87 -12.62 2.29 3.61
N THR A 88 -12.10 3.41 4.10
CA THR A 88 -12.31 4.74 3.54
C THR A 88 -11.03 5.17 2.83
N HIS A 89 -11.11 5.70 1.62
CA HIS A 89 -9.95 6.06 0.80
C HIS A 89 -9.79 7.56 0.68
N ALA A 90 -8.59 8.04 1.00
CA ALA A 90 -8.09 9.38 0.70
C ALA A 90 -7.02 9.27 -0.40
N LYS A 91 -7.11 10.11 -1.41
CA LYS A 91 -6.25 10.05 -2.61
C LYS A 91 -4.94 10.84 -2.50
N ASP A 92 -4.77 11.60 -1.43
CA ASP A 92 -3.60 12.44 -1.15
C ASP A 92 -3.53 12.78 0.33
N GLY A 93 -2.41 13.38 0.76
CA GLY A 93 -2.18 13.73 2.16
C GLY A 93 -3.12 14.82 2.68
N GLU A 94 -3.46 15.81 1.85
CA GLU A 94 -4.41 16.86 2.19
C GLU A 94 -5.79 16.28 2.50
N SER A 95 -6.31 15.44 1.61
CA SER A 95 -7.60 14.76 1.80
C SER A 95 -7.59 13.88 3.05
N ALA A 96 -6.47 13.22 3.34
CA ALA A 96 -6.35 12.38 4.54
C ALA A 96 -6.47 13.19 5.82
N VAL A 97 -5.79 14.35 5.90
CA VAL A 97 -5.89 15.26 7.05
C VAL A 97 -7.31 15.82 7.19
N GLU A 98 -7.92 16.26 6.09
CA GLU A 98 -9.28 16.81 6.09
C GLU A 98 -10.30 15.74 6.53
N MET A 99 -10.22 14.54 5.99
CA MET A 99 -11.12 13.43 6.33
C MET A 99 -10.97 13.01 7.78
N PHE A 100 -9.72 12.92 8.28
CA PHE A 100 -9.47 12.59 9.68
C PHE A 100 -9.99 13.70 10.60
N ALA A 101 -9.75 14.97 10.26
CA ALA A 101 -10.22 16.09 11.06
C ALA A 101 -11.76 16.22 11.10
N ALA A 102 -12.44 15.89 9.99
CA ALA A 102 -13.90 15.95 9.87
C ALA A 102 -14.62 14.73 10.44
N SER A 103 -13.91 13.63 10.68
CA SER A 103 -14.49 12.40 11.22
C SER A 103 -14.89 12.53 12.70
N ALA A 104 -15.79 11.69 13.17
CA ALA A 104 -16.06 11.57 14.59
C ALA A 104 -14.79 11.07 15.33
N PRO A 105 -14.57 11.45 16.60
CA PRO A 105 -13.48 10.88 17.39
C PRO A 105 -13.57 9.35 17.40
N TYR A 106 -12.42 8.70 17.20
CA TYR A 106 -12.29 7.23 17.10
C TYR A 106 -13.08 6.60 15.95
N GLU A 107 -13.38 7.37 14.87
CA GLU A 107 -14.03 6.81 13.68
C GLU A 107 -13.13 5.86 12.91
N TYR A 108 -11.82 6.11 12.90
CA TYR A 108 -10.83 5.23 12.31
C TYR A 108 -10.05 4.47 13.38
N ASP A 109 -9.96 3.16 13.20
CA ASP A 109 -9.19 2.28 14.08
C ASP A 109 -7.72 2.22 13.67
N ALA A 110 -7.41 2.53 12.41
CA ALA A 110 -6.05 2.64 11.89
C ALA A 110 -6.01 3.51 10.62
N VAL A 111 -4.83 4.06 10.33
CA VAL A 111 -4.51 4.75 9.07
C VAL A 111 -3.40 4.00 8.36
N LEU A 112 -3.60 3.64 7.09
CA LEU A 112 -2.55 3.18 6.18
C LEU A 112 -2.12 4.36 5.32
N MET A 113 -0.88 4.82 5.47
CA MET A 113 -0.37 6.04 4.89
C MET A 113 0.77 5.76 3.91
N ASP A 114 0.54 5.97 2.61
CA ASP A 114 1.67 6.05 1.67
C ASP A 114 2.54 7.26 2.02
N ILE A 115 3.86 7.05 2.04
CA ILE A 115 4.81 8.13 2.29
C ILE A 115 5.00 9.00 1.05
N MET A 116 5.05 8.39 -0.14
CA MET A 116 5.45 9.05 -1.38
C MET A 116 4.23 9.49 -2.20
N MET A 117 3.67 10.63 -1.87
CA MET A 117 2.53 11.22 -2.57
C MET A 117 2.84 12.63 -3.05
N PRO A 118 2.19 13.11 -4.14
CA PRO A 118 2.27 14.51 -4.56
C PRO A 118 1.57 15.44 -3.56
N GLY A 119 1.97 16.71 -3.52
CA GLY A 119 1.44 17.68 -2.54
C GLY A 119 2.12 17.52 -1.19
N ILE A 120 1.37 17.37 -0.11
CA ILE A 120 1.94 16.96 1.18
C ILE A 120 2.16 15.46 1.20
N ASP A 121 3.38 15.08 1.56
CA ASP A 121 3.75 13.67 1.68
C ASP A 121 3.13 13.02 2.94
N GLY A 122 3.22 11.69 3.03
CA GLY A 122 2.65 10.97 4.16
C GLY A 122 3.27 11.31 5.51
N LEU A 123 4.54 11.75 5.54
CA LEU A 123 5.18 12.18 6.77
C LEU A 123 4.59 13.49 7.28
N GLU A 124 4.39 14.45 6.38
CA GLU A 124 3.80 15.74 6.72
C GLU A 124 2.31 15.58 7.06
N ALA A 125 1.56 14.78 6.29
CA ALA A 125 0.17 14.46 6.61
C ALA A 125 0.05 13.84 8.02
N THR A 126 0.95 12.93 8.37
CA THR A 126 1.00 12.34 9.72
C THR A 126 1.25 13.39 10.80
N ARG A 127 2.22 14.30 10.61
CA ARG A 127 2.48 15.38 11.57
C ARG A 127 1.23 16.27 11.77
N GLN A 128 0.54 16.59 10.69
CA GLN A 128 -0.68 17.39 10.75
C GLN A 128 -1.81 16.65 11.47
N ILE A 129 -2.01 15.35 11.20
CA ILE A 129 -2.98 14.52 11.95
C ILE A 129 -2.62 14.51 13.44
N ARG A 130 -1.35 14.27 13.78
CA ARG A 130 -0.89 14.23 15.19
C ARG A 130 -1.01 15.57 15.91
N ALA A 131 -1.01 16.68 15.17
CA ALA A 131 -1.15 18.05 15.71
C ALA A 131 -2.62 18.48 15.88
N LEU A 132 -3.61 17.70 15.46
CA LEU A 132 -5.02 18.02 15.66
C LEU A 132 -5.37 18.01 17.15
N ASP A 133 -6.16 18.99 17.58
CA ASP A 133 -6.66 19.07 18.97
C ASP A 133 -7.84 18.13 19.18
N ARG A 134 -7.51 16.81 19.23
CA ARG A 134 -8.48 15.73 19.49
C ARG A 134 -7.78 14.51 20.08
N GLU A 135 -8.49 13.82 20.96
CA GLU A 135 -7.92 12.73 21.78
C GLU A 135 -7.34 11.58 20.95
N ASP A 136 -8.01 11.19 19.87
CA ASP A 136 -7.61 10.07 19.01
C ASP A 136 -6.48 10.41 18.04
N ALA A 137 -6.20 11.68 17.79
CA ALA A 137 -5.10 12.10 16.91
C ALA A 137 -3.72 11.59 17.38
N ALA A 138 -3.51 11.49 18.70
CA ALA A 138 -2.27 10.98 19.28
C ALA A 138 -2.21 9.44 19.35
N THR A 139 -3.36 8.77 19.35
CA THR A 139 -3.47 7.34 19.68
C THR A 139 -3.89 6.46 18.49
N THR A 140 -4.59 7.00 17.48
CA THR A 140 -4.93 6.21 16.28
C THR A 140 -3.66 5.72 15.59
N PRO A 141 -3.46 4.42 15.44
CA PRO A 141 -2.27 3.86 14.80
C PRO A 141 -2.14 4.32 13.34
N ILE A 142 -0.96 4.81 12.97
CA ILE A 142 -0.62 5.19 11.59
C ILE A 142 0.51 4.29 11.10
N ILE A 143 0.21 3.50 10.07
CA ILE A 143 1.16 2.57 9.44
C ILE A 143 1.68 3.21 8.17
N ALA A 144 3.00 3.43 8.11
CA ALA A 144 3.68 3.85 6.89
C ALA A 144 3.67 2.74 5.84
N VAL A 145 3.42 3.10 4.59
CA VAL A 145 3.64 2.24 3.42
C VAL A 145 4.61 2.95 2.49
N SER A 146 5.78 2.38 2.20
CA SER A 146 6.80 3.06 1.39
C SER A 146 7.49 2.15 0.40
N ALA A 147 8.02 2.74 -0.69
CA ALA A 147 8.83 2.01 -1.67
C ALA A 147 10.21 1.60 -1.13
N ASN A 148 10.67 2.18 -0.02
CA ASN A 148 11.99 1.98 0.52
C ASN A 148 11.95 1.34 1.91
N ALA A 149 12.82 0.33 2.13
CA ALA A 149 12.97 -0.35 3.42
C ALA A 149 14.21 0.13 4.22
N PHE A 150 14.82 1.26 3.82
CA PHE A 150 16.05 1.73 4.45
C PHE A 150 15.83 2.20 5.89
N ALA A 151 16.87 2.06 6.70
CA ALA A 151 16.83 2.44 8.12
C ALA A 151 16.48 3.93 8.32
N ASP A 152 16.89 4.79 7.39
CA ASP A 152 16.59 6.22 7.44
C ASP A 152 15.08 6.50 7.21
N ASP A 153 14.41 5.79 6.31
CA ASP A 153 12.97 5.96 6.07
C ASP A 153 12.15 5.53 7.29
N ARG A 154 12.53 4.43 7.94
CA ARG A 154 11.91 3.99 9.19
C ARG A 154 12.12 4.98 10.34
N ARG A 155 13.28 5.63 10.40
CA ARG A 155 13.55 6.67 11.39
C ARG A 155 12.65 7.88 11.15
N LEU A 156 12.59 8.37 9.91
CA LEU A 156 11.75 9.51 9.52
C LEU A 156 10.26 9.25 9.79
N SER A 157 9.77 8.05 9.50
CA SER A 157 8.38 7.66 9.79
C SER A 157 8.09 7.75 11.29
N ARG A 158 8.98 7.22 12.13
CA ARG A 158 8.83 7.31 13.60
C ARG A 158 8.91 8.75 14.11
N GLU A 159 9.83 9.56 13.58
CA GLU A 159 9.96 10.98 13.93
C GLU A 159 8.72 11.79 13.52
N ALA A 160 8.02 11.38 12.46
CA ALA A 160 6.74 11.96 12.06
C ALA A 160 5.57 11.52 12.95
N GLY A 161 5.73 10.47 13.78
CA GLY A 161 4.70 9.94 14.66
C GLY A 161 3.95 8.72 14.10
N MET A 162 4.53 8.00 13.14
CA MET A 162 4.00 6.74 12.64
C MET A 162 4.40 5.57 13.56
N ASP A 163 3.52 4.60 13.74
CA ASP A 163 3.65 3.51 14.71
C ASP A 163 4.29 2.26 14.10
N ALA A 164 4.05 2.02 12.80
CA ALA A 164 4.60 0.88 12.06
C ALA A 164 5.01 1.26 10.64
N HIS A 165 5.75 0.36 9.97
CA HIS A 165 6.27 0.60 8.63
C HIS A 165 6.23 -0.67 7.79
N LEU A 166 5.55 -0.61 6.64
CA LEU A 166 5.50 -1.64 5.61
C LEU A 166 6.26 -1.19 4.37
N SER A 167 6.96 -2.11 3.73
CA SER A 167 7.73 -1.83 2.51
C SER A 167 7.02 -2.37 1.28
N LYS A 168 6.81 -1.54 0.26
CA LYS A 168 6.26 -1.98 -1.04
C LYS A 168 7.29 -2.85 -1.79
N PRO A 169 6.89 -3.94 -2.44
CA PRO A 169 5.52 -4.40 -2.60
C PRO A 169 4.99 -5.09 -1.33
N VAL A 170 3.88 -4.59 -0.78
CA VAL A 170 3.24 -5.18 0.40
C VAL A 170 2.38 -6.36 -0.05
N SER A 171 2.61 -7.53 0.51
CA SER A 171 1.73 -8.67 0.28
C SER A 171 0.40 -8.52 1.01
N SER A 172 -0.66 -9.15 0.50
CA SER A 172 -1.97 -9.17 1.16
C SER A 172 -1.89 -9.70 2.59
N GLN A 173 -0.99 -10.63 2.86
CA GLN A 173 -0.80 -11.21 4.18
C GLN A 173 -0.16 -10.21 5.15
N GLU A 174 0.93 -9.56 4.75
CA GLU A 174 1.62 -8.54 5.57
C GLU A 174 0.69 -7.38 5.94
N LEU A 175 -0.15 -6.95 4.98
CA LEU A 175 -1.11 -5.89 5.20
C LEU A 175 -2.17 -6.27 6.25
N VAL A 176 -2.72 -7.48 6.15
CA VAL A 176 -3.72 -8.00 7.10
C VAL A 176 -3.09 -8.27 8.48
N GLU A 177 -1.89 -8.87 8.52
CA GLU A 177 -1.20 -9.15 9.79
C GLU A 177 -0.83 -7.87 10.56
N ALA A 178 -0.35 -6.84 9.86
CA ALA A 178 -0.02 -5.56 10.49
C ALA A 178 -1.24 -4.90 11.14
N LEU A 179 -2.39 -4.90 10.46
CA LEU A 179 -3.63 -4.35 10.99
C LEU A 179 -4.25 -5.23 12.09
N ALA A 180 -4.17 -6.55 11.97
CA ALA A 180 -4.67 -7.47 13.00
C ALA A 180 -3.88 -7.33 14.32
N HIS A 181 -2.57 -7.08 14.25
CA HIS A 181 -1.75 -6.83 15.43
C HIS A 181 -2.18 -5.56 16.16
N ILE A 182 -2.42 -4.49 15.41
CA ILE A 182 -2.92 -3.22 15.96
C ILE A 182 -4.30 -3.39 16.61
N ALA A 183 -5.21 -4.13 15.96
CA ALA A 183 -6.54 -4.39 16.53
C ALA A 183 -6.48 -5.19 17.84
N ALA A 184 -5.49 -6.08 17.99
CA ALA A 184 -5.29 -6.86 19.21
C ALA A 184 -4.73 -6.01 20.36
N ASP A 185 -3.86 -5.03 20.07
CA ASP A 185 -3.25 -4.16 21.09
C ASP A 185 -4.23 -3.08 21.59
N ALA A 186 -5.30 -2.81 20.84
CA ALA A 186 -6.33 -1.82 21.19
C ALA A 186 -7.51 -2.40 22.01
N SER A 187 -7.53 -3.73 22.27
CA SER A 187 -8.61 -4.44 22.99
C SER A 187 -8.22 -4.70 24.43
#